data_e826ca08033d2b74004e291e301b5986
#
_entry.id   e826ca08033d2b74004e291e301b5986
#
_cell.length_a   1.000
_cell.length_b   1.000
_cell.length_c   1.000
_cell.angle_alpha   90.00
_cell.angle_beta   90.00
_cell.angle_gamma   90.00
#
_symmetry.space_group_name_H-M   'P 1'
#
loop_
_entity.id
_entity.type
_entity.pdbx_description
1 polymer ?
#
loop_
_entity_poly.entity_id
_entity_poly.type
_entity_poly.pdbx_seq_one_letter_code
_entity_poly.pdbx_strand_id
1 'polypeptide(L)'
;RFQVEKVLHMSMFDRQKTLMKLHNVDVNDLVAGVMSTFKLKVEKYGGVIDADLEAEDAIVSVDEMHFTNVIFNLLDNAVKYRREEEPLSLFIRTRTVGDKVEISIRDNGIGIKREDLKKIFDKFYRVSTGNRHDVKGFGLGLAYVHKIITDLKGDIRVESEINQGSTFIITLPLIKNK
;
A
#
# COMPACT_ATOMS: atom_id res chain seq x y z
N ARG A 1 -16.48 8.14 -16.31
CA ARG A 1 -15.32 8.83 -16.88
C ARG A 1 -14.06 8.62 -16.05
N PHE A 2 -14.16 8.86 -14.76
CA PHE A 2 -13.03 8.65 -13.84
C PHE A 2 -12.51 7.20 -13.90
N GLN A 3 -13.40 6.23 -13.96
CA GLN A 3 -13.05 4.83 -14.03
C GLN A 3 -12.40 4.47 -15.36
N VAL A 4 -12.84 5.09 -16.45
CA VAL A 4 -12.26 4.86 -17.78
C VAL A 4 -10.82 5.38 -17.82
N GLU A 5 -10.57 6.54 -17.25
CA GLU A 5 -9.23 7.09 -17.17
C GLU A 5 -8.29 6.16 -16.40
N LYS A 6 -8.78 5.59 -15.30
CA LYS A 6 -8.02 4.67 -14.48
C LYS A 6 -7.64 3.40 -15.26
N VAL A 7 -8.57 2.85 -16.01
CA VAL A 7 -8.32 1.67 -16.84
C VAL A 7 -7.32 1.98 -17.94
N LEU A 8 -7.47 3.10 -18.62
CA LEU A 8 -6.55 3.54 -19.66
C LEU A 8 -5.14 3.75 -19.10
N HIS A 9 -5.05 4.38 -17.94
CA HIS A 9 -3.77 4.61 -17.30
C HIS A 9 -3.07 3.28 -16.99
N MET A 10 -3.79 2.32 -16.44
CA MET A 10 -3.23 1.01 -16.12
C MET A 10 -2.83 0.24 -17.38
N SER A 11 -3.62 0.33 -18.44
CA SER A 11 -3.31 -0.30 -19.71
C SER A 11 -2.02 0.25 -20.32
N MET A 12 -1.85 1.56 -20.30
CA MET A 12 -0.61 2.19 -20.77
C MET A 12 0.57 1.79 -19.90
N PHE A 13 0.35 1.72 -18.60
CA PHE A 13 1.36 1.32 -17.65
C PHE A 13 1.87 -0.10 -17.93
N ASP A 14 0.99 -1.03 -18.30
CA ASP A 14 1.35 -2.41 -18.61
C ASP A 14 2.11 -2.55 -19.93
N ARG A 15 1.75 -1.75 -20.91
CA ARG A 15 2.33 -1.84 -22.24
C ARG A 15 3.76 -1.35 -22.30
N GLN A 16 4.12 -0.46 -21.43
CA GLN A 16 5.42 0.18 -21.41
C GLN A 16 6.11 -0.08 -20.09
N LYS A 17 7.40 -0.28 -20.16
CA LYS A 17 8.17 -0.25 -18.92
C LYS A 17 8.00 1.15 -18.34
N THR A 18 7.66 1.20 -17.07
CA THR A 18 7.48 2.46 -16.40
C THR A 18 8.75 3.26 -16.41
N LEU A 19 8.67 4.46 -17.01
CA LEU A 19 9.78 5.40 -16.98
C LEU A 19 9.78 6.05 -15.61
N MET A 20 10.64 5.56 -14.74
CA MET A 20 10.75 6.09 -13.40
C MET A 20 11.85 7.11 -13.30
N LYS A 21 11.54 8.22 -12.64
CA LYS A 21 12.52 9.22 -12.26
C LYS A 21 12.99 8.91 -10.85
N LEU A 22 14.09 8.18 -10.76
CA LEU A 22 14.58 7.70 -9.46
C LEU A 22 15.32 8.81 -8.73
N HIS A 23 15.00 8.97 -7.47
CA HIS A 23 15.67 9.89 -6.57
C HIS A 23 15.94 9.19 -5.24
N ASN A 24 16.90 9.70 -4.52
CA ASN A 24 17.14 9.24 -3.16
C ASN A 24 16.06 9.79 -2.25
N VAL A 25 15.31 8.93 -1.62
CA VAL A 25 14.16 9.31 -0.78
C VAL A 25 14.32 8.66 0.58
N ASP A 26 14.12 9.44 1.63
CA ASP A 26 14.05 8.91 2.99
C ASP A 26 12.64 8.34 3.20
N VAL A 27 12.57 7.02 3.42
CA VAL A 27 11.30 6.31 3.57
C VAL A 27 10.49 6.86 4.74
N ASN A 28 11.15 7.13 5.86
CA ASN A 28 10.44 7.62 7.04
C ASN A 28 9.79 8.98 6.78
N ASP A 29 10.49 9.87 6.10
CA ASP A 29 9.96 11.18 5.76
C ASP A 29 8.77 11.07 4.82
N LEU A 30 8.87 10.21 3.81
CA LEU A 30 7.79 10.03 2.85
C LEU A 30 6.56 9.43 3.54
N VAL A 31 6.76 8.40 4.34
CA VAL A 31 5.66 7.75 5.07
C VAL A 31 5.00 8.75 6.03
N ALA A 32 5.79 9.51 6.76
CA ALA A 32 5.26 10.51 7.70
C ALA A 32 4.41 11.55 6.96
N GLY A 33 4.87 11.98 5.77
CA GLY A 33 4.10 12.93 4.95
C GLY A 33 2.77 12.38 4.49
N VAL A 34 2.76 11.14 4.03
CA VAL A 34 1.50 10.50 3.60
C VAL A 34 0.56 10.31 4.78
N MET A 35 1.07 9.90 5.93
CA MET A 35 0.27 9.76 7.15
C MET A 35 -0.39 11.07 7.54
N SER A 36 0.37 12.16 7.50
CA SER A 36 -0.14 13.49 7.85
C SER A 36 -1.32 13.87 6.95
N THR A 37 -1.19 13.61 5.65
CA THR A 37 -2.27 13.88 4.70
C THR A 37 -3.47 12.97 4.93
N PHE A 38 -3.23 11.71 5.27
CA PHE A 38 -4.28 10.70 5.38
C PHE A 38 -5.01 10.73 6.73
N LYS A 39 -4.44 11.37 7.73
CA LYS A 39 -4.95 11.37 9.10
C LYS A 39 -6.41 11.84 9.20
N LEU A 40 -6.74 12.91 8.49
CA LEU A 40 -8.10 13.45 8.53
C LEU A 40 -9.11 12.45 8.00
N LYS A 41 -8.75 11.69 6.97
CA LYS A 41 -9.63 10.67 6.41
C LYS A 41 -9.89 9.56 7.40
N VAL A 42 -8.85 9.13 8.12
CA VAL A 42 -9.00 8.09 9.14
C VAL A 42 -9.88 8.58 10.28
N GLU A 43 -9.65 9.80 10.73
CA GLU A 43 -10.44 10.41 11.81
C GLU A 43 -11.91 10.56 11.45
N LYS A 44 -12.20 10.78 10.18
CA LYS A 44 -13.57 10.86 9.69
C LYS A 44 -14.37 9.59 9.98
N TYR A 45 -13.71 8.44 10.02
CA TYR A 45 -14.34 7.16 10.33
C TYR A 45 -14.14 6.74 11.79
N GLY A 46 -13.80 7.71 12.65
CA GLY A 46 -13.59 7.44 14.08
C GLY A 46 -12.34 6.65 14.37
N GLY A 47 -11.43 6.58 13.43
CA GLY A 47 -10.26 5.73 13.55
C GLY A 47 -9.01 6.46 14.00
N VAL A 48 -7.94 5.68 14.15
CA VAL A 48 -6.62 6.19 14.50
C VAL A 48 -5.58 5.66 13.53
N ILE A 49 -4.54 6.43 13.32
CA ILE A 49 -3.38 6.01 12.54
C ILE A 49 -2.13 6.37 13.34
N ASP A 50 -1.34 5.35 13.63
CA ASP A 50 -0.10 5.48 14.40
C ASP A 50 1.06 4.90 13.61
N ALA A 51 2.26 5.28 13.97
CA ALA A 51 3.45 4.78 13.31
C ALA A 51 4.60 4.58 14.28
N ASP A 52 5.46 3.66 13.91
CA ASP A 52 6.72 3.41 14.57
C ASP A 52 7.79 3.34 13.47
N LEU A 53 8.40 4.48 13.20
CA LEU A 53 9.34 4.65 12.09
C LEU A 53 10.76 4.41 12.58
N GLU A 54 11.10 3.15 12.79
CA GLU A 54 12.35 2.72 13.41
C GLU A 54 13.51 2.51 12.44
N ALA A 55 13.26 2.54 11.13
CA ALA A 55 14.32 2.28 10.17
C ALA A 55 15.42 3.33 10.26
N GLU A 56 16.67 2.88 10.28
CA GLU A 56 17.83 3.75 10.29
C GLU A 56 18.39 3.88 8.87
N ASP A 57 18.85 5.08 8.53
CA ASP A 57 19.43 5.37 7.21
C ASP A 57 18.57 4.84 6.08
N ALA A 58 17.27 5.08 6.19
CA ALA A 58 16.26 4.48 5.32
C ALA A 58 16.15 5.19 3.97
N ILE A 59 17.27 5.31 3.27
CA ILE A 59 17.32 5.96 1.96
C ILE A 59 17.21 4.91 0.87
N VAL A 60 16.24 5.11 -0.01
CA VAL A 60 15.98 4.20 -1.13
C VAL A 60 15.98 5.00 -2.43
N SER A 61 16.25 4.31 -3.54
CA SER A 61 16.18 4.89 -4.87
C SER A 61 14.82 4.57 -5.46
N VAL A 62 13.93 5.54 -5.47
CA VAL A 62 12.55 5.34 -5.91
C VAL A 62 12.06 6.55 -6.70
N ASP A 63 11.00 6.33 -7.47
CA ASP A 63 10.24 7.43 -8.05
C ASP A 63 9.28 7.90 -6.94
N GLU A 64 9.51 9.10 -6.44
CA GLU A 64 8.78 9.60 -5.29
C GLU A 64 7.27 9.63 -5.51
N MET A 65 6.83 10.06 -6.69
CA MET A 65 5.40 10.11 -7.01
C MET A 65 4.77 8.72 -6.97
N HIS A 66 5.39 7.76 -7.66
CA HIS A 66 4.85 6.40 -7.70
C HIS A 66 4.89 5.73 -6.33
N PHE A 67 5.96 5.94 -5.58
CA PHE A 67 6.07 5.34 -4.26
C PHE A 67 5.06 5.96 -3.29
N THR A 68 4.84 7.26 -3.36
CA THR A 68 3.81 7.94 -2.58
C THR A 68 2.43 7.34 -2.91
N ASN A 69 2.16 7.10 -4.19
CA ASN A 69 0.90 6.49 -4.62
C ASN A 69 0.75 5.06 -4.10
N VAL A 70 1.84 4.31 -4.01
CA VAL A 70 1.83 2.96 -3.44
C VAL A 70 1.34 3.00 -2.00
N ILE A 71 1.97 3.85 -1.18
CA ILE A 71 1.60 3.96 0.24
C ILE A 71 0.14 4.43 0.36
N PHE A 72 -0.23 5.43 -0.43
CA PHE A 72 -1.58 5.96 -0.42
C PHE A 72 -2.62 4.90 -0.78
N ASN A 73 -2.33 4.08 -1.80
CA ASN A 73 -3.23 3.00 -2.21
C ASN A 73 -3.43 1.98 -1.11
N LEU A 74 -2.37 1.63 -0.39
CA LEU A 74 -2.48 0.66 0.70
C LEU A 74 -3.32 1.21 1.85
N LEU A 75 -3.12 2.49 2.20
CA LEU A 75 -3.92 3.13 3.25
C LEU A 75 -5.39 3.27 2.82
N ASP A 76 -5.62 3.66 1.58
CA ASP A 76 -6.98 3.80 1.06
C ASP A 76 -7.70 2.44 1.05
N ASN A 77 -6.98 1.39 0.71
CA ASN A 77 -7.51 0.03 0.73
C ASN A 77 -7.95 -0.36 2.15
N ALA A 78 -7.16 0.01 3.14
CA ALA A 78 -7.48 -0.28 4.53
C ALA A 78 -8.79 0.43 4.95
N VAL A 79 -9.01 1.64 4.48
CA VAL A 79 -10.28 2.35 4.75
C VAL A 79 -11.44 1.66 4.07
N LYS A 80 -11.26 1.26 2.80
CA LYS A 80 -12.34 0.61 2.04
C LYS A 80 -12.80 -0.70 2.65
N TYR A 81 -11.89 -1.45 3.23
CA TYR A 81 -12.18 -2.78 3.77
C TYR A 81 -12.23 -2.80 5.30
N ARG A 82 -12.48 -1.63 5.90
CA ARG A 82 -12.64 -1.54 7.35
C ARG A 82 -13.90 -2.26 7.82
N ARG A 83 -13.87 -2.74 9.03
CA ARG A 83 -15.08 -3.28 9.67
C ARG A 83 -15.91 -2.11 10.19
N GLU A 84 -17.22 -2.22 10.06
CA GLU A 84 -18.12 -1.16 10.51
C GLU A 84 -18.33 -1.20 12.01
N GLU A 85 -18.23 -2.37 12.61
CA GLU A 85 -18.47 -2.57 14.04
C GLU A 85 -17.32 -2.12 14.93
N GLU A 86 -16.17 -1.78 14.36
CA GLU A 86 -15.01 -1.32 15.12
C GLU A 86 -14.39 -0.09 14.49
N PRO A 87 -13.83 0.81 15.34
CA PRO A 87 -13.08 1.94 14.79
C PRO A 87 -11.87 1.45 13.98
N LEU A 88 -11.61 2.11 12.87
CA LEU A 88 -10.46 1.79 12.04
C LEU A 88 -9.17 2.06 12.82
N SER A 89 -8.26 1.09 12.81
CA SER A 89 -6.95 1.23 13.41
C SER A 89 -5.89 0.88 12.38
N LEU A 90 -5.05 1.85 12.07
CA LEU A 90 -3.93 1.69 11.14
C LEU A 90 -2.63 1.85 11.89
N PHE A 91 -1.69 0.97 11.60
CA PHE A 91 -0.36 1.06 12.19
C PHE A 91 0.70 0.84 11.11
N ILE A 92 1.62 1.80 10.99
CA ILE A 92 2.70 1.71 10.01
C ILE A 92 4.01 1.57 10.76
N ARG A 93 4.81 0.62 10.34
CA ARG A 93 6.11 0.40 10.94
C ARG A 93 7.18 0.34 9.87
N THR A 94 8.31 0.97 10.12
CA THR A 94 9.49 0.80 9.27
C THR A 94 10.63 0.28 10.12
N ARG A 95 11.46 -0.55 9.50
CA ARG A 95 12.68 -1.03 10.14
C ARG A 95 13.70 -1.44 9.08
N THR A 96 14.96 -1.35 9.45
CA THR A 96 16.04 -1.80 8.59
C THR A 96 16.34 -3.25 8.89
N VAL A 97 16.34 -4.09 7.86
CA VAL A 97 16.65 -5.52 7.98
C VAL A 97 17.77 -5.83 6.99
N GLY A 98 19.00 -5.91 7.50
CA GLY A 98 20.16 -6.11 6.64
C GLY A 98 20.38 -4.92 5.71
N ASP A 99 20.41 -5.18 4.42
CA ASP A 99 20.58 -4.14 3.39
C ASP A 99 19.25 -3.66 2.81
N LYS A 100 18.15 -3.94 3.51
CA LYS A 100 16.81 -3.59 3.04
C LYS A 100 16.03 -2.84 4.11
N VAL A 101 15.06 -2.06 3.66
CA VAL A 101 14.06 -1.47 4.54
C VAL A 101 12.75 -2.22 4.38
N GLU A 102 12.10 -2.47 5.49
CA GLU A 102 10.81 -3.13 5.53
C GLU A 102 9.77 -2.12 6.03
N ILE A 103 8.69 -1.98 5.28
CA ILE A 103 7.58 -1.09 5.61
C ILE A 103 6.34 -1.96 5.76
N SER A 104 5.76 -2.00 6.96
CA SER A 104 4.54 -2.76 7.17
C SER A 104 3.38 -1.82 7.47
N ILE A 105 2.24 -2.10 6.86
CA ILE A 105 1.02 -1.34 7.04
C ILE A 105 -0.05 -2.32 7.50
N ARG A 106 -0.45 -2.19 8.75
CA ARG A 106 -1.41 -3.09 9.38
C ARG A 106 -2.74 -2.38 9.62
N ASP A 107 -3.82 -3.07 9.29
CA ASP A 107 -5.18 -2.61 9.59
C ASP A 107 -5.93 -3.66 10.39
N ASN A 108 -7.03 -3.25 10.99
CA ASN A 108 -7.94 -4.13 11.73
C ASN A 108 -9.23 -4.38 10.95
N GLY A 109 -9.15 -4.43 9.64
CA GLY A 109 -10.30 -4.57 8.76
C GLY A 109 -10.89 -5.98 8.69
N ILE A 110 -11.65 -6.20 7.62
CA ILE A 110 -12.35 -7.48 7.42
C ILE A 110 -11.41 -8.65 7.15
N GLY A 111 -10.17 -8.37 6.77
CA GLY A 111 -9.22 -9.40 6.39
C GLY A 111 -9.49 -9.97 5.00
N ILE A 112 -8.63 -10.88 4.59
CA ILE A 112 -8.67 -11.49 3.26
C ILE A 112 -8.67 -13.00 3.44
N LYS A 113 -9.56 -13.68 2.73
CA LYS A 113 -9.61 -15.15 2.76
C LYS A 113 -8.32 -15.72 2.20
N ARG A 114 -7.89 -16.84 2.75
CA ARG A 114 -6.66 -17.51 2.30
C ARG A 114 -6.67 -17.77 0.80
N GLU A 115 -7.80 -18.19 0.25
CA GLU A 115 -7.94 -18.48 -1.17
C GLU A 115 -7.79 -17.23 -2.05
N ASP A 116 -8.05 -16.04 -1.50
CA ASP A 116 -7.91 -14.79 -2.24
C ASP A 116 -6.51 -14.21 -2.18
N LEU A 117 -5.72 -14.58 -1.17
CA LEU A 117 -4.39 -14.00 -0.95
C LEU A 117 -3.46 -14.12 -2.16
N LYS A 118 -3.60 -15.18 -2.92
CA LYS A 118 -2.78 -15.40 -4.11
C LYS A 118 -3.20 -14.55 -5.29
N LYS A 119 -4.39 -13.98 -5.25
CA LYS A 119 -4.99 -13.29 -6.40
C LYS A 119 -5.12 -11.78 -6.22
N ILE A 120 -4.91 -11.27 -5.02
CA ILE A 120 -5.21 -9.87 -4.74
C ILE A 120 -4.35 -8.88 -5.54
N PHE A 121 -3.21 -9.32 -6.06
CA PHE A 121 -2.36 -8.48 -6.89
C PHE A 121 -2.63 -8.64 -8.39
N ASP A 122 -3.56 -9.52 -8.76
CA ASP A 122 -3.95 -9.69 -10.15
C ASP A 122 -4.78 -8.50 -10.61
N LYS A 123 -4.61 -8.13 -11.88
CA LYS A 123 -5.41 -7.06 -12.45
C LYS A 123 -6.89 -7.41 -12.42
N PHE A 124 -7.71 -6.42 -12.12
CA PHE A 124 -9.18 -6.52 -12.07
C PHE A 124 -9.71 -7.43 -10.98
N TYR A 125 -8.83 -8.03 -10.18
CA TYR A 125 -9.31 -8.86 -9.09
C TYR A 125 -9.90 -8.01 -7.98
N ARG A 126 -11.03 -8.43 -7.46
CA ARG A 126 -11.69 -7.78 -6.32
C ARG A 126 -12.12 -8.84 -5.34
N VAL A 127 -11.88 -8.56 -4.05
CA VAL A 127 -12.36 -9.42 -2.98
C VAL A 127 -13.87 -9.20 -2.85
N SER A 128 -14.65 -10.30 -2.81
CA SER A 128 -16.08 -10.20 -2.58
C SER A 128 -16.33 -9.77 -1.13
N THR A 129 -17.06 -8.69 -0.96
CA THR A 129 -17.38 -8.15 0.37
C THR A 129 -18.87 -8.28 0.71
N GLY A 130 -19.58 -9.15 0.01
CA GLY A 130 -21.01 -9.35 0.26
C GLY A 130 -21.82 -8.14 -0.14
N ASN A 131 -22.50 -7.52 0.81
CA ASN A 131 -23.41 -6.41 0.54
C ASN A 131 -22.75 -5.04 0.48
N ARG A 132 -21.44 -4.98 0.43
CA ARG A 132 -20.73 -3.70 0.41
C ARG A 132 -20.69 -3.13 -1.00
N HIS A 133 -21.70 -2.36 -1.33
CA HIS A 133 -21.78 -1.72 -2.64
C HIS A 133 -20.90 -0.48 -2.75
N ASP A 134 -20.42 0.02 -1.62
CA ASP A 134 -19.56 1.19 -1.58
C ASP A 134 -18.09 0.87 -1.91
N VAL A 135 -17.73 -0.40 -1.96
CA VAL A 135 -16.37 -0.80 -2.34
C VAL A 135 -16.30 -0.82 -3.85
N LYS A 136 -15.79 0.27 -4.41
CA LYS A 136 -15.71 0.45 -5.86
C LYS A 136 -14.27 0.35 -6.33
N GLY A 137 -14.10 -0.09 -7.57
CA GLY A 137 -12.80 -0.16 -8.20
C GLY A 137 -12.73 -1.32 -9.16
N PHE A 138 -11.69 -1.36 -9.93
CA PHE A 138 -11.46 -2.39 -10.94
C PHE A 138 -10.43 -3.43 -10.51
N GLY A 139 -9.98 -3.40 -9.24
CA GLY A 139 -8.93 -4.27 -8.77
C GLY A 139 -7.56 -3.88 -9.30
N LEU A 140 -7.39 -2.62 -9.70
CA LEU A 140 -6.14 -2.14 -10.28
C LEU A 140 -5.17 -1.62 -9.23
N GLY A 141 -5.68 -1.15 -8.08
CA GLY A 141 -4.85 -0.52 -7.06
C GLY A 141 -3.71 -1.42 -6.57
N LEU A 142 -4.03 -2.66 -6.21
CA LEU A 142 -3.01 -3.60 -5.73
C LEU A 142 -2.12 -4.12 -6.85
N ALA A 143 -2.65 -4.27 -8.07
CA ALA A 143 -1.83 -4.63 -9.22
C ALA A 143 -0.82 -3.54 -9.53
N TYR A 144 -1.23 -2.29 -9.45
CA TYR A 144 -0.34 -1.13 -9.59
C TYR A 144 0.75 -1.15 -8.53
N VAL A 145 0.35 -1.35 -7.26
CA VAL A 145 1.30 -1.43 -6.15
C VAL A 145 2.34 -2.50 -6.40
N HIS A 146 1.90 -3.69 -6.77
CA HIS A 146 2.80 -4.82 -7.05
C HIS A 146 3.78 -4.49 -8.17
N LYS A 147 3.28 -3.89 -9.25
CA LYS A 147 4.13 -3.55 -10.38
C LYS A 147 5.18 -2.51 -10.01
N ILE A 148 4.79 -1.46 -9.31
CA ILE A 148 5.74 -0.42 -8.90
C ILE A 148 6.82 -1.00 -7.99
N ILE A 149 6.43 -1.78 -7.00
CA ILE A 149 7.39 -2.36 -6.07
C ILE A 149 8.34 -3.33 -6.79
N THR A 150 7.81 -4.11 -7.72
CA THR A 150 8.63 -5.02 -8.54
C THR A 150 9.62 -4.24 -9.40
N ASP A 151 9.16 -3.17 -10.04
CA ASP A 151 10.02 -2.33 -10.88
C ASP A 151 11.10 -1.63 -10.05
N LEU A 152 10.84 -1.38 -8.77
CA LEU A 152 11.81 -0.82 -7.83
C LEU A 152 12.74 -1.89 -7.23
N LYS A 153 12.64 -3.11 -7.71
CA LYS A 153 13.44 -4.27 -7.26
C LYS A 153 13.16 -4.63 -5.80
N GLY A 154 11.95 -4.32 -5.36
CA GLY A 154 11.47 -4.69 -4.05
C GLY A 154 10.53 -5.87 -4.10
N ASP A 155 9.91 -6.13 -2.98
CA ASP A 155 8.95 -7.20 -2.82
C ASP A 155 7.78 -6.69 -1.97
N ILE A 156 6.61 -7.25 -2.19
CA ILE A 156 5.44 -6.99 -1.35
C ILE A 156 4.76 -8.31 -1.04
N ARG A 157 4.41 -8.47 0.22
CA ARG A 157 3.65 -9.64 0.66
C ARG A 157 2.55 -9.18 1.60
N VAL A 158 1.60 -10.08 1.85
CA VAL A 158 0.45 -9.78 2.70
C VAL A 158 0.23 -10.94 3.66
N GLU A 159 -0.08 -10.59 4.89
CA GLU A 159 -0.53 -11.52 5.93
C GLU A 159 -1.90 -11.06 6.35
N SER A 160 -2.86 -11.96 6.38
CA SER A 160 -4.23 -11.57 6.68
C SER A 160 -5.02 -12.73 7.26
N GLU A 161 -5.99 -12.38 8.07
CA GLU A 161 -6.91 -13.34 8.66
C GLU A 161 -8.28 -12.69 8.74
N ILE A 162 -9.30 -13.44 8.39
CA ILE A 162 -10.68 -12.95 8.36
C ILE A 162 -11.06 -12.39 9.74
N ASN A 163 -11.63 -11.20 9.73
CA ASN A 163 -12.08 -10.47 10.92
C ASN A 163 -10.97 -10.04 11.88
N GLN A 164 -9.72 -10.18 11.46
CA GLN A 164 -8.56 -9.70 12.24
C GLN A 164 -7.87 -8.54 11.56
N GLY A 165 -7.95 -8.48 10.26
CA GLY A 165 -7.30 -7.45 9.46
C GLY A 165 -6.19 -7.97 8.58
N SER A 166 -5.44 -7.05 8.01
CA SER A 166 -4.38 -7.38 7.06
C SER A 166 -3.12 -6.58 7.37
N THR A 167 -1.97 -7.17 7.04
CA THR A 167 -0.69 -6.48 7.09
C THR A 167 -0.02 -6.63 5.74
N PHE A 168 0.22 -5.50 5.09
CA PHE A 168 0.99 -5.46 3.84
C PHE A 168 2.42 -5.10 4.18
N ILE A 169 3.38 -5.85 3.66
CA ILE A 169 4.79 -5.69 3.98
C ILE A 169 5.56 -5.47 2.70
N ILE A 170 6.14 -4.27 2.59
CA ILE A 170 6.97 -3.88 1.45
C ILE A 170 8.43 -3.96 1.88
N THR A 171 9.26 -4.53 1.03
CA THR A 171 10.70 -4.59 1.24
C THR A 171 11.38 -3.93 0.06
N LEU A 172 12.27 -2.98 0.33
CA LEU A 172 13.02 -2.27 -0.72
C LEU A 172 14.50 -2.29 -0.40
N PRO A 173 15.36 -2.36 -1.42
CA PRO A 173 16.80 -2.29 -1.18
C PRO A 173 17.19 -0.87 -0.75
N LEU A 174 18.03 -0.81 0.28
CA LEU A 174 18.60 0.45 0.74
C LEU A 174 19.75 0.86 -0.17
N ILE A 175 19.94 2.17 -0.31
CA ILE A 175 21.13 2.67 -0.99
C ILE A 175 22.31 2.43 -0.07
N LYS A 176 23.35 1.82 -0.65
CA LYS A 176 24.57 1.59 0.11
C LYS A 176 25.40 2.87 0.11
N ASN A 177 25.65 3.39 1.31
CA ASN A 177 26.59 4.48 1.50
C ASN A 177 28.00 3.89 1.41
N LYS A 178 28.77 4.42 0.48
CA LYS A 178 30.17 4.05 0.39
C LYS A 178 30.98 4.95 1.29
#